data_3d5ae80c8facb8bf1092c562d4327d8f
#
_entry.id   3d5ae80c8facb8bf1092c562d4327d8f
#
_cell.length_a   1.000
_cell.length_b   1.000
_cell.length_c   1.000
_cell.angle_alpha   90.00
_cell.angle_beta   90.00
_cell.angle_gamma   90.00
#
_symmetry.space_group_name_H-M   'P 1'
#
loop_
_entity.id
_entity.type
_entity.pdbx_description
1 polymer ?
#
loop_
_entity_poly.entity_id
_entity_poly.type
_entity_poly.pdbx_seq_one_letter_code
_entity_poly.pdbx_strand_id
1 'polypeptide(L)'
;MSSAAAVTDASFEQDVLQSDVPVLVDFWAPWCGPCRMVAPIVEEIAKEFDGQIKVYKLNTDENPNVASQYGIRSIPTLMVFKGGQKVDTVVGAVPKATLSGTVSKYL
;
A
#
# COMPACT_ATOMS: atom_id res chain seq x y z
N MET A 1 -2.65 16.87 -6.26
CA MET A 1 -2.93 15.57 -6.88
C MET A 1 -2.19 14.47 -6.11
N SER A 2 -2.87 13.38 -5.80
CA SER A 2 -2.25 12.26 -5.10
C SER A 2 -1.35 11.47 -6.04
N SER A 3 -0.13 11.13 -5.60
CA SER A 3 0.75 10.24 -6.35
C SER A 3 0.42 8.76 -6.11
N ALA A 4 -0.31 8.46 -5.02
CA ALA A 4 -0.83 7.13 -4.74
C ALA A 4 -2.26 7.05 -5.28
N ALA A 5 -2.53 6.11 -6.17
CA ALA A 5 -3.84 5.93 -6.77
C ALA A 5 -4.71 5.00 -5.91
N ALA A 6 -6.03 5.13 -6.03
CA ALA A 6 -6.94 4.22 -5.37
C ALA A 6 -6.98 2.87 -6.09
N VAL A 7 -7.05 1.79 -5.33
CA VAL A 7 -7.30 0.44 -5.85
C VAL A 7 -8.51 -0.14 -5.12
N THR A 8 -9.28 -0.95 -5.81
CA THR A 8 -10.53 -1.53 -5.30
C THR A 8 -10.48 -3.04 -5.34
N ASP A 9 -11.48 -3.68 -4.71
CA ASP A 9 -11.65 -5.13 -4.81
C ASP A 9 -11.70 -5.57 -6.26
N ALA A 10 -12.37 -4.79 -7.12
CA ALA A 10 -12.52 -5.13 -8.54
C ALA A 10 -11.23 -4.96 -9.35
N SER A 11 -10.37 -4.00 -8.98
CA SER A 11 -9.17 -3.69 -9.77
C SER A 11 -7.89 -4.28 -9.18
N PHE A 12 -7.96 -4.88 -7.99
CA PHE A 12 -6.77 -5.32 -7.26
C PHE A 12 -5.93 -6.32 -8.04
N GLU A 13 -6.57 -7.31 -8.63
CA GLU A 13 -5.82 -8.34 -9.38
C GLU A 13 -5.04 -7.71 -10.52
N GLN A 14 -5.69 -6.90 -11.33
CA GLN A 14 -5.05 -6.28 -12.49
C GLN A 14 -3.98 -5.27 -12.08
N ASP A 15 -4.31 -4.38 -11.14
CA ASP A 15 -3.42 -3.28 -10.78
C ASP A 15 -2.26 -3.72 -9.90
N VAL A 16 -2.47 -4.70 -9.03
CA VAL A 16 -1.47 -5.11 -8.05
C VAL A 16 -0.85 -6.46 -8.41
N LEU A 17 -1.68 -7.49 -8.58
CA LEU A 17 -1.17 -8.85 -8.74
C LEU A 17 -0.56 -9.10 -10.11
N GLN A 18 -1.01 -8.39 -11.14
CA GLN A 18 -0.48 -8.51 -12.50
C GLN A 18 0.57 -7.45 -12.83
N SER A 19 1.00 -6.67 -11.83
CA SER A 19 2.01 -5.64 -12.04
C SER A 19 3.37 -6.27 -12.36
N ASP A 20 4.08 -5.67 -13.32
CA ASP A 20 5.44 -6.07 -13.69
C ASP A 20 6.51 -5.37 -12.84
N VAL A 21 6.12 -4.48 -11.93
CA VAL A 21 7.01 -3.83 -10.97
C VAL A 21 6.49 -4.05 -9.56
N PRO A 22 7.31 -3.89 -8.53
CA PRO A 22 6.83 -4.01 -7.15
C PRO A 22 5.72 -2.99 -6.85
N VAL A 23 4.78 -3.36 -5.99
CA VAL A 23 3.64 -2.53 -5.64
C VAL A 23 3.56 -2.40 -4.13
N LEU A 24 3.40 -1.16 -3.64
CA LEU A 24 3.10 -0.88 -2.25
C LEU A 24 1.60 -0.57 -2.14
N VAL A 25 0.91 -1.26 -1.24
CA VAL A 25 -0.52 -1.02 -0.98
C VAL A 25 -0.71 -0.58 0.46
N ASP A 26 -1.35 0.59 0.63
CA ASP A 26 -1.72 1.15 1.92
C ASP A 26 -3.18 0.82 2.20
N PHE A 27 -3.43 -0.09 3.15
CA PHE A 27 -4.77 -0.42 3.61
C PHE A 27 -5.17 0.57 4.71
N TRP A 28 -6.20 1.35 4.47
CA TRP A 28 -6.59 2.48 5.31
C TRP A 28 -8.10 2.61 5.46
N ALA A 29 -8.54 3.51 6.30
CA ALA A 29 -9.95 3.90 6.41
C ALA A 29 -10.05 5.39 6.76
N PRO A 30 -11.15 6.07 6.36
CA PRO A 30 -11.29 7.51 6.57
C PRO A 30 -11.30 7.92 8.04
N TRP A 31 -11.79 7.05 8.93
CA TRP A 31 -11.91 7.32 10.37
C TRP A 31 -10.62 7.05 11.15
N CYS A 32 -9.60 6.57 10.50
CA CYS A 32 -8.38 6.08 11.14
C CYS A 32 -7.36 7.21 11.32
N GLY A 33 -7.10 7.61 12.57
CA GLY A 33 -6.13 8.65 12.88
C GLY A 33 -4.71 8.32 12.43
N PRO A 34 -4.16 7.15 12.80
CA PRO A 34 -2.82 6.74 12.36
C PRO A 34 -2.69 6.66 10.84
N CYS A 35 -3.77 6.31 10.13
CA CYS A 35 -3.75 6.30 8.67
C CYS A 35 -3.51 7.70 8.10
N ARG A 36 -4.08 8.71 8.72
CA ARG A 36 -3.87 10.11 8.30
C ARG A 36 -2.43 10.57 8.55
N MET A 37 -1.77 10.01 9.55
CA MET A 37 -0.36 10.32 9.83
C MET A 37 0.56 9.71 8.78
N VAL A 38 0.24 8.52 8.26
CA VAL A 38 1.06 7.84 7.29
C VAL A 38 0.77 8.28 5.85
N ALA A 39 -0.39 8.86 5.59
CA ALA A 39 -0.78 9.26 4.24
C ALA A 39 0.25 10.16 3.53
N PRO A 40 0.77 11.24 4.15
CA PRO A 40 1.79 12.05 3.48
C PRO A 40 3.09 11.30 3.24
N ILE A 41 3.43 10.34 4.11
CA ILE A 41 4.61 9.50 3.93
C ILE A 41 4.44 8.60 2.71
N VAL A 42 3.27 8.01 2.54
CA VAL A 42 2.94 7.17 1.38
C VAL A 42 3.04 7.99 0.07
N GLU A 43 2.56 9.23 0.10
CA GLU A 43 2.68 10.13 -1.06
C GLU A 43 4.14 10.44 -1.39
N GLU A 44 4.97 10.67 -0.36
CA GLU A 44 6.41 10.91 -0.57
C GLU A 44 7.09 9.68 -1.18
N ILE A 45 6.76 8.48 -0.70
CA ILE A 45 7.28 7.23 -1.24
C ILE A 45 6.88 7.08 -2.71
N ALA A 46 5.63 7.39 -3.04
CA ALA A 46 5.15 7.30 -4.42
C ALA A 46 5.94 8.22 -5.35
N LYS A 47 6.31 9.40 -4.89
CA LYS A 47 7.09 10.35 -5.68
C LYS A 47 8.55 9.93 -5.77
N GLU A 48 9.13 9.52 -4.65
CA GLU A 48 10.54 9.15 -4.57
C GLU A 48 10.88 7.96 -5.46
N PHE A 49 10.00 6.98 -5.49
CA PHE A 49 10.21 5.74 -6.26
C PHE A 49 9.41 5.71 -7.57
N ASP A 50 8.98 6.86 -8.05
CA ASP A 50 8.21 6.96 -9.30
C ASP A 50 8.97 6.29 -10.44
N GLY A 51 8.25 5.47 -11.21
CA GLY A 51 8.85 4.68 -12.29
C GLY A 51 9.49 3.37 -11.85
N GLN A 52 9.75 3.18 -10.55
CA GLN A 52 10.36 1.96 -10.02
C GLN A 52 9.35 1.05 -9.36
N ILE A 53 8.33 1.64 -8.72
CA ILE A 53 7.23 0.91 -8.09
C ILE A 53 5.92 1.61 -8.39
N LYS A 54 4.82 0.91 -8.14
CA LYS A 54 3.50 1.50 -8.11
C LYS A 54 3.04 1.59 -6.67
N VAL A 55 2.30 2.64 -6.33
CA VAL A 55 1.77 2.84 -4.98
C VAL A 55 0.28 3.04 -5.06
N TYR A 56 -0.46 2.23 -4.30
CA TYR A 56 -1.92 2.28 -4.24
C TYR A 56 -2.41 2.43 -2.82
N LYS A 57 -3.62 3.00 -2.68
CA LYS A 57 -4.36 3.08 -1.42
C LYS A 57 -5.64 2.28 -1.58
N LEU A 58 -5.94 1.42 -0.61
CA LEU A 58 -7.17 0.63 -0.58
C LEU A 58 -7.98 0.99 0.66
N ASN A 59 -9.16 1.58 0.44
CA ASN A 59 -10.10 1.92 1.52
C ASN A 59 -10.78 0.64 1.97
N THR A 60 -10.50 0.19 3.20
CA THR A 60 -11.01 -1.09 3.71
C THR A 60 -12.50 -1.07 3.98
N ASP A 61 -13.08 0.11 4.23
CA ASP A 61 -14.53 0.23 4.43
C ASP A 61 -15.31 -0.08 3.15
N GLU A 62 -14.77 0.36 2.01
CA GLU A 62 -15.41 0.18 0.71
C GLU A 62 -14.97 -1.10 -0.01
N ASN A 63 -13.85 -1.69 0.43
CA ASN A 63 -13.22 -2.83 -0.27
C ASN A 63 -12.87 -3.92 0.74
N PRO A 64 -13.89 -4.57 1.35
CA PRO A 64 -13.65 -5.55 2.41
C PRO A 64 -13.10 -6.88 1.92
N ASN A 65 -13.26 -7.22 0.64
CA ASN A 65 -12.87 -8.54 0.15
C ASN A 65 -11.35 -8.72 0.15
N VAL A 66 -10.60 -7.77 -0.41
CA VAL A 66 -9.15 -7.83 -0.42
C VAL A 66 -8.60 -7.75 1.01
N ALA A 67 -9.14 -6.83 1.82
CA ALA A 67 -8.73 -6.70 3.22
C ALA A 67 -8.88 -8.02 3.97
N SER A 68 -10.02 -8.70 3.78
CA SER A 68 -10.28 -10.00 4.39
C SER A 68 -9.32 -11.08 3.86
N GLN A 69 -9.09 -11.08 2.56
CA GLN A 69 -8.22 -12.06 1.91
C GLN A 69 -6.81 -12.04 2.51
N TYR A 70 -6.28 -10.86 2.81
CA TYR A 70 -4.94 -10.71 3.36
C TYR A 70 -4.92 -10.58 4.88
N GLY A 71 -6.04 -10.83 5.54
CA GLY A 71 -6.11 -10.89 7.00
C GLY A 71 -5.82 -9.56 7.67
N ILE A 72 -6.26 -8.45 7.09
CA ILE A 72 -6.03 -7.12 7.65
C ILE A 72 -6.85 -6.98 8.94
N ARG A 73 -6.17 -6.84 10.07
CA ARG A 73 -6.80 -6.71 11.39
C ARG A 73 -6.61 -5.35 12.01
N SER A 74 -5.60 -4.64 11.61
CA SER A 74 -5.32 -3.29 12.09
C SER A 74 -4.90 -2.43 10.91
N ILE A 75 -5.15 -1.13 11.01
CA ILE A 75 -4.82 -0.16 9.97
C ILE A 75 -4.10 1.02 10.61
N PRO A 76 -3.15 1.64 9.88
CA PRO A 76 -2.74 1.27 8.53
C PRO A 76 -1.92 -0.01 8.51
N THR A 77 -2.09 -0.78 7.46
CA THR A 77 -1.20 -1.90 7.13
C THR A 77 -0.69 -1.63 5.71
N LEU A 78 0.62 -1.72 5.54
CA LEU A 78 1.25 -1.51 4.24
C LEU A 78 1.87 -2.81 3.80
N MET A 79 1.53 -3.26 2.59
CA MET A 79 2.05 -4.51 2.05
C MET A 79 2.79 -4.24 0.76
N VAL A 80 3.90 -4.96 0.57
CA VAL A 80 4.63 -4.96 -0.70
C VAL A 80 4.28 -6.24 -1.45
N PHE A 81 3.91 -6.07 -2.72
CA PHE A 81 3.62 -7.16 -3.64
C PHE A 81 4.66 -7.17 -4.75
N LYS A 82 5.14 -8.35 -5.09
CA LYS A 82 6.09 -8.51 -6.19
C LYS A 82 5.82 -9.85 -6.88
N GLY A 83 5.69 -9.82 -8.20
CA GLY A 83 5.41 -11.04 -8.95
C GLY A 83 4.08 -11.69 -8.59
N GLY A 84 3.07 -10.88 -8.22
CA GLY A 84 1.75 -11.37 -7.86
C GLY A 84 1.64 -11.90 -6.43
N GLN A 85 2.65 -11.72 -5.59
CA GLN A 85 2.68 -12.25 -4.23
C GLN A 85 3.01 -11.18 -3.21
N LYS A 86 2.40 -11.29 -2.02
CA LYS A 86 2.77 -10.45 -0.89
C LYS A 86 4.15 -10.89 -0.39
N VAL A 87 5.11 -9.98 -0.42
CA VAL A 87 6.49 -10.28 -0.02
C VAL A 87 6.89 -9.60 1.29
N ASP A 88 6.15 -8.59 1.74
CA ASP A 88 6.45 -7.90 3.01
C ASP A 88 5.20 -7.22 3.55
N THR A 89 5.21 -6.97 4.87
CA THR A 89 4.11 -6.30 5.58
C THR A 89 4.68 -5.38 6.65
N VAL A 90 4.16 -4.16 6.71
CA VAL A 90 4.47 -3.18 7.77
C VAL A 90 3.16 -2.75 8.40
N VAL A 91 3.04 -2.85 9.71
CA VAL A 91 1.81 -2.52 10.43
C VAL A 91 2.02 -1.25 11.26
N GLY A 92 1.06 -0.33 11.18
CA GLY A 92 1.04 0.88 11.99
C GLY A 92 1.67 2.08 11.29
N ALA A 93 1.58 3.22 11.97
CA ALA A 93 2.14 4.48 11.47
C ALA A 93 3.65 4.51 11.74
N VAL A 94 4.41 3.98 10.79
CA VAL A 94 5.86 3.90 10.89
C VAL A 94 6.54 5.14 10.29
N PRO A 95 7.79 5.44 10.69
CA PRO A 95 8.54 6.53 10.05
C PRO A 95 8.80 6.26 8.57
N LYS A 96 8.99 7.34 7.81
CA LYS A 96 9.30 7.23 6.38
C LYS A 96 10.50 6.34 6.10
N ALA A 97 11.55 6.45 6.92
CA ALA A 97 12.78 5.66 6.73
C ALA A 97 12.52 4.16 6.78
N THR A 98 11.61 3.72 7.67
CA THR A 98 11.23 2.32 7.78
C THR A 98 10.56 1.85 6.50
N LEU A 99 9.61 2.63 5.99
CA LEU A 99 8.86 2.30 4.79
C LEU A 99 9.74 2.33 3.55
N SER A 100 10.58 3.34 3.42
CA SER A 100 11.54 3.48 2.33
C SER A 100 12.52 2.30 2.31
N GLY A 101 13.02 1.92 3.49
CA GLY A 101 13.92 0.77 3.61
C GLY A 101 13.26 -0.55 3.24
N THR A 102 11.98 -0.71 3.60
CA THR A 102 11.20 -1.90 3.22
C THR A 102 11.04 -1.99 1.71
N VAL A 103 10.62 -0.91 1.08
CA VAL A 103 10.43 -0.87 -0.38
C VAL A 103 11.73 -1.14 -1.13
N SER A 104 12.83 -0.57 -0.64
CA SER A 104 14.14 -0.69 -1.30
C SER A 104 14.63 -2.13 -1.42
N LYS A 105 14.18 -3.02 -0.55
CA LYS A 105 14.56 -4.44 -0.61
C LYS A 105 14.07 -5.13 -1.88
N TYR A 106 13.04 -4.59 -2.52
CA TYR A 106 12.35 -5.28 -3.62
C TYR A 106 12.51 -4.58 -4.98
N LEU A 107 13.35 -3.58 -5.03
CA LEU A 107 13.64 -2.87 -6.29
C LEU A 107 14.45 -3.71 -7.27
#